data_6461aee56a92fb78fbe5b281a029bd01
#
_entry.id   6461aee56a92fb78fbe5b281a029bd01
#
_cell.length_a   1.000
_cell.length_b   1.000
_cell.length_c   1.000
_cell.angle_alpha   90.00
_cell.angle_beta   90.00
_cell.angle_gamma   90.00
#
_symmetry.space_group_name_H-M   'P 1'
#
loop_
_entity.id
_entity.type
_entity.pdbx_description
1 polymer ?
#
loop_
_entity_poly.entity_id
_entity_poly.type
_entity_poly.pdbx_seq_one_letter_code
_entity_poly.pdbx_strand_id
1 'polypeptide(L)'
;MKSFFNYIVILAIVLLSSACEFKFKPNEEGEAVPLSVQRYDRLESRYLTTGDFSALQQMNTDYPIETRTLIEKMLQLGTITDANISNRFLMFYQDSTLQSLIADAEAEFANMEDINEQLKSAFSRLNSWIPELQQ
;
A
#
# COMPACT_ATOMS: atom_id res chain seq x y z
N MET A 1 -10.77 -57.15 -13.36
CA MET A 1 -10.84 -55.83 -14.01
C MET A 1 -11.19 -54.70 -13.04
N LYS A 2 -12.13 -54.84 -12.10
CA LYS A 2 -12.49 -53.74 -11.13
C LYS A 2 -11.34 -53.35 -10.18
N SER A 3 -10.51 -54.30 -9.77
CA SER A 3 -9.39 -54.01 -8.86
C SER A 3 -8.28 -53.21 -9.53
N PHE A 4 -7.98 -53.48 -10.79
CA PHE A 4 -6.96 -52.76 -11.56
C PHE A 4 -7.36 -51.28 -11.82
N PHE A 5 -8.63 -51.06 -12.08
CA PHE A 5 -9.17 -49.69 -12.23
C PHE A 5 -9.06 -48.88 -10.95
N ASN A 6 -9.32 -49.48 -9.78
CA ASN A 6 -9.15 -48.81 -8.50
C ASN A 6 -7.69 -48.37 -8.22
N TYR A 7 -6.71 -49.21 -8.59
CA TYR A 7 -5.29 -48.84 -8.44
C TYR A 7 -4.88 -47.69 -9.35
N ILE A 8 -5.42 -47.63 -10.58
CA ILE A 8 -5.18 -46.52 -11.50
C ILE A 8 -5.77 -45.23 -10.97
N VAL A 9 -6.96 -45.27 -10.40
CA VAL A 9 -7.60 -44.08 -9.80
C VAL A 9 -6.83 -43.58 -8.57
N ILE A 10 -6.37 -44.47 -7.70
CA ILE A 10 -5.57 -44.12 -6.54
C ILE A 10 -4.22 -43.51 -6.98
N LEU A 11 -3.57 -44.11 -7.98
CA LEU A 11 -2.31 -43.59 -8.52
C LEU A 11 -2.50 -42.18 -9.13
N ALA A 12 -3.59 -41.95 -9.84
CA ALA A 12 -3.92 -40.64 -10.42
C ALA A 12 -4.17 -39.58 -9.34
N ILE A 13 -4.84 -39.92 -8.23
CA ILE A 13 -5.08 -39.02 -7.11
C ILE A 13 -3.76 -38.64 -6.42
N VAL A 14 -2.85 -39.62 -6.23
CA VAL A 14 -1.53 -39.38 -5.63
C VAL A 14 -0.65 -38.49 -6.52
N LEU A 15 -0.73 -38.62 -7.83
CA LEU A 15 0.00 -37.79 -8.80
C LEU A 15 -0.57 -36.36 -8.88
N LEU A 16 -1.87 -36.18 -8.65
CA LEU A 16 -2.51 -34.86 -8.63
C LEU A 16 -2.26 -34.07 -7.32
N SER A 17 -1.97 -34.76 -6.22
CA SER A 17 -1.65 -34.11 -4.93
C SER A 17 -0.22 -33.55 -4.86
N SER A 18 0.66 -33.91 -5.80
CA SER A 18 2.05 -33.42 -5.84
C SER A 18 2.21 -32.07 -6.58
N ALA A 19 1.13 -31.45 -7.07
CA ALA A 19 1.18 -30.32 -7.98
C ALA A 19 0.91 -28.95 -7.33
N CYS A 20 0.93 -28.85 -6.00
CA CYS A 20 0.81 -27.54 -5.33
C CYS A 20 1.89 -27.33 -4.29
N GLU A 21 3.17 -27.41 -4.68
CA GLU A 21 4.14 -26.55 -4.04
C GLU A 21 3.99 -25.16 -4.66
N PHE A 22 3.16 -24.35 -4.06
CA PHE A 22 3.19 -22.92 -4.26
C PHE A 22 4.50 -22.42 -3.62
N LYS A 23 5.61 -22.67 -4.31
CA LYS A 23 6.86 -21.99 -3.99
C LYS A 23 6.63 -20.51 -4.32
N PHE A 24 6.29 -19.78 -3.30
CA PHE A 24 6.57 -18.35 -3.28
C PHE A 24 8.11 -18.27 -3.40
N LYS A 25 8.62 -18.20 -4.63
CA LYS A 25 10.00 -17.79 -4.86
C LYS A 25 10.01 -16.31 -4.49
N PRO A 26 10.69 -15.89 -3.43
CA PRO A 26 11.10 -14.50 -3.35
C PRO A 26 11.92 -14.29 -4.63
N ASN A 27 11.65 -13.22 -5.35
CA ASN A 27 12.41 -12.83 -6.54
C ASN A 27 13.89 -12.81 -6.16
N GLU A 28 14.64 -13.85 -6.52
CA GLU A 28 16.09 -13.91 -6.31
C GLU A 28 16.86 -12.97 -7.25
N GLU A 29 16.15 -12.23 -8.10
CA GLU A 29 16.67 -11.17 -8.97
C GLU A 29 15.82 -9.89 -8.88
N GLY A 30 15.17 -9.65 -7.75
CA GLY A 30 14.56 -8.36 -7.49
C GLY A 30 15.67 -7.34 -7.29
N GLU A 31 15.85 -6.43 -8.23
CA GLU A 31 16.38 -5.10 -7.90
C GLU A 31 15.72 -4.70 -6.59
N ALA A 32 16.51 -4.55 -5.54
CA ALA A 32 16.01 -4.12 -4.25
C ALA A 32 15.26 -2.82 -4.51
N VAL A 33 13.92 -2.86 -4.43
CA VAL A 33 13.11 -1.66 -4.60
C VAL A 33 13.66 -0.66 -3.59
N PRO A 34 14.19 0.48 -4.05
CA PRO A 34 14.83 1.40 -3.14
C PRO A 34 13.81 1.81 -2.09
N LEU A 35 14.12 1.49 -0.84
CA LEU A 35 13.28 1.90 0.28
C LEU A 35 13.18 3.42 0.29
N SER A 36 12.00 3.94 0.03
CA SER A 36 11.72 5.37 0.01
C SER A 36 10.32 5.65 0.54
N VAL A 37 10.18 6.77 1.22
CA VAL A 37 8.88 7.22 1.69
C VAL A 37 8.00 7.57 0.49
N GLN A 38 6.85 6.93 0.40
CA GLN A 38 5.85 7.24 -0.62
C GLN A 38 5.11 8.52 -0.24
N ARG A 39 4.96 9.43 -1.19
CA ARG A 39 4.43 10.77 -0.95
C ARG A 39 2.91 10.83 -1.20
N TYR A 40 2.15 10.05 -0.41
CA TYR A 40 0.69 10.11 -0.38
C TYR A 40 0.17 11.53 -0.04
N ASP A 41 0.84 12.20 0.89
CA ASP A 41 0.57 13.58 1.29
C ASP A 41 0.52 14.57 0.11
N ARG A 42 1.35 14.36 -0.91
CA ARG A 42 1.37 15.23 -2.10
C ARG A 42 0.15 15.03 -2.99
N LEU A 43 -0.35 13.80 -3.08
CA LEU A 43 -1.59 13.51 -3.80
C LEU A 43 -2.79 14.12 -3.08
N GLU A 44 -2.83 13.94 -1.76
CA GLU A 44 -3.87 14.51 -0.90
C GLU A 44 -3.91 16.03 -1.02
N SER A 45 -2.79 16.71 -0.79
CA SER A 45 -2.67 18.17 -0.89
C SER A 45 -3.08 18.67 -2.29
N ARG A 46 -2.63 18.03 -3.36
CA ARG A 46 -3.00 18.42 -4.72
C ARG A 46 -4.51 18.32 -4.93
N TYR A 47 -5.16 17.25 -4.47
CA TYR A 47 -6.61 17.14 -4.55
C TYR A 47 -7.31 18.22 -3.72
N LEU A 48 -6.91 18.43 -2.48
CA LEU A 48 -7.57 19.34 -1.53
C LEU A 48 -7.40 20.82 -1.89
N THR A 49 -6.27 21.20 -2.49
CA THR A 49 -5.98 22.60 -2.84
C THR A 49 -6.45 22.97 -4.24
N THR A 50 -6.42 22.06 -5.18
CA THR A 50 -6.75 22.35 -6.59
C THR A 50 -8.02 21.67 -7.09
N GLY A 51 -8.59 20.72 -6.33
CA GLY A 51 -9.72 19.90 -6.78
C GLY A 51 -9.35 18.91 -7.88
N ASP A 52 -8.06 18.55 -8.03
CA ASP A 52 -7.60 17.64 -9.07
C ASP A 52 -8.10 16.21 -8.85
N PHE A 53 -9.15 15.84 -9.56
CA PHE A 53 -9.71 14.49 -9.50
C PHE A 53 -8.73 13.38 -9.92
N SER A 54 -7.71 13.70 -10.72
CA SER A 54 -6.69 12.70 -11.08
C SER A 54 -5.86 12.31 -9.85
N ALA A 55 -5.58 13.26 -8.96
CA ALA A 55 -4.92 12.97 -7.70
C ALA A 55 -5.77 12.09 -6.78
N LEU A 56 -7.07 12.38 -6.67
CA LEU A 56 -8.00 11.53 -5.92
C LEU A 56 -8.09 10.11 -6.50
N GLN A 57 -8.10 9.98 -7.81
CA GLN A 57 -8.10 8.68 -8.47
C GLN A 57 -6.81 7.91 -8.17
N GLN A 58 -5.64 8.57 -8.21
CA GLN A 58 -4.37 7.96 -7.81
C GLN A 58 -4.38 7.53 -6.35
N MET A 59 -4.88 8.36 -5.43
CA MET A 59 -5.04 7.97 -4.01
C MET A 59 -5.85 6.68 -3.87
N ASN A 60 -6.95 6.54 -4.60
CA ASN A 60 -7.80 5.36 -4.54
C ASN A 60 -7.19 4.12 -5.22
N THR A 61 -6.35 4.30 -6.24
CA THR A 61 -5.77 3.21 -7.02
C THR A 61 -4.46 2.72 -6.43
N ASP A 62 -3.58 3.65 -6.06
CA ASP A 62 -2.22 3.33 -5.62
C ASP A 62 -2.15 3.14 -4.09
N TYR A 63 -3.08 3.79 -3.35
CA TYR A 63 -3.13 3.80 -1.89
C TYR A 63 -4.55 3.51 -1.35
N PRO A 64 -5.20 2.40 -1.74
CA PRO A 64 -6.60 2.14 -1.40
C PRO A 64 -6.83 1.94 0.10
N ILE A 65 -5.87 1.35 0.82
CA ILE A 65 -5.97 1.08 2.25
C ILE A 65 -5.81 2.38 3.04
N GLU A 66 -4.80 3.18 2.69
CA GLU A 66 -4.48 4.46 3.31
C GLU A 66 -5.65 5.43 3.13
N THR A 67 -6.14 5.57 1.90
CA THR A 67 -7.24 6.46 1.56
C THR A 67 -8.52 6.06 2.31
N ARG A 68 -8.84 4.76 2.35
CA ARG A 68 -9.98 4.28 3.13
C ARG A 68 -9.81 4.54 4.62
N THR A 69 -8.62 4.26 5.16
CA THR A 69 -8.33 4.46 6.58
C THR A 69 -8.45 5.94 6.96
N LEU A 70 -7.91 6.82 6.14
CA LEU A 70 -8.01 8.26 6.34
C LEU A 70 -9.49 8.69 6.37
N ILE A 71 -10.25 8.38 5.34
CA ILE A 71 -11.64 8.86 5.18
C ILE A 71 -12.60 8.22 6.18
N GLU A 72 -12.54 6.89 6.36
CA GLU A 72 -13.53 6.15 7.15
C GLU A 72 -13.18 6.08 8.63
N LYS A 73 -11.88 5.98 8.97
CA LYS A 73 -11.45 5.73 10.37
C LYS A 73 -10.92 6.96 11.06
N MET A 74 -10.08 7.75 10.39
CA MET A 74 -9.46 8.92 10.99
C MET A 74 -10.40 10.12 10.95
N LEU A 75 -10.90 10.49 9.78
CA LEU A 75 -11.76 11.66 9.59
C LEU A 75 -13.25 11.35 9.81
N GLN A 76 -13.65 10.08 9.76
CA GLN A 76 -15.03 9.61 9.96
C GLN A 76 -16.06 10.34 9.06
N LEU A 77 -15.69 10.62 7.82
CA LEU A 77 -16.52 11.35 6.86
C LEU A 77 -17.60 10.49 6.22
N GLY A 78 -17.50 9.17 6.30
CA GLY A 78 -18.42 8.20 5.70
C GLY A 78 -17.66 7.04 5.08
N THR A 79 -18.34 6.23 4.27
CA THR A 79 -17.69 5.12 3.55
C THR A 79 -17.10 5.59 2.23
N ILE A 80 -15.98 4.98 1.82
CA ILE A 80 -15.31 5.31 0.55
C ILE A 80 -16.22 5.12 -0.68
N THR A 81 -17.25 4.29 -0.55
CA THR A 81 -18.22 3.99 -1.61
C THR A 81 -19.39 4.97 -1.66
N ASP A 82 -19.48 5.91 -0.72
CA ASP A 82 -20.54 6.94 -0.74
C ASP A 82 -20.33 7.86 -1.96
N ALA A 83 -21.38 8.07 -2.74
CA ALA A 83 -21.34 8.91 -3.94
C ALA A 83 -20.90 10.37 -3.66
N ASN A 84 -21.11 10.85 -2.44
CA ASN A 84 -20.76 12.20 -2.03
C ASN A 84 -19.43 12.27 -1.24
N ILE A 85 -18.71 11.17 -1.09
CA ILE A 85 -17.53 11.13 -0.22
C ILE A 85 -16.44 12.12 -0.67
N SER A 86 -16.21 12.22 -1.97
CA SER A 86 -15.22 13.14 -2.54
C SER A 86 -15.52 14.59 -2.18
N ASN A 87 -16.79 14.98 -2.26
CA ASN A 87 -17.22 16.32 -1.90
C ASN A 87 -17.11 16.58 -0.39
N ARG A 88 -17.49 15.61 0.45
CA ARG A 88 -17.33 15.71 1.91
C ARG A 88 -15.86 15.85 2.31
N PHE A 89 -15.00 15.08 1.67
CA PHE A 89 -13.56 15.12 1.90
C PHE A 89 -12.98 16.50 1.52
N LEU A 90 -13.35 17.03 0.36
CA LEU A 90 -12.95 18.36 -0.06
C LEU A 90 -13.47 19.44 0.88
N MET A 91 -14.74 19.38 1.25
CA MET A 91 -15.38 20.35 2.15
C MET A 91 -14.80 20.34 3.56
N PHE A 92 -14.39 19.19 4.07
CA PHE A 92 -13.75 19.06 5.38
C PHE A 92 -12.46 19.90 5.46
N TYR A 93 -11.67 19.93 4.40
CA TYR A 93 -10.42 20.68 4.35
C TYR A 93 -10.56 22.13 3.87
N GLN A 94 -11.78 22.65 3.73
CA GLN A 94 -11.99 24.08 3.43
C GLN A 94 -11.81 24.98 4.62
N ASP A 95 -11.65 24.43 5.83
CA ASP A 95 -11.29 25.19 7.01
C ASP A 95 -9.89 25.81 6.87
N SER A 96 -9.79 27.12 7.10
CA SER A 96 -8.55 27.86 6.90
C SER A 96 -7.41 27.41 7.83
N THR A 97 -7.76 26.90 9.02
CA THR A 97 -6.78 26.36 9.98
C THR A 97 -6.17 25.06 9.45
N LEU A 98 -7.00 24.18 8.89
CA LEU A 98 -6.53 22.94 8.29
C LEU A 98 -5.66 23.22 7.05
N GLN A 99 -6.04 24.19 6.23
CA GLN A 99 -5.24 24.59 5.07
C GLN A 99 -3.87 25.15 5.49
N SER A 100 -3.81 25.94 6.57
CA SER A 100 -2.54 26.41 7.10
C SER A 100 -1.67 25.26 7.60
N LEU A 101 -2.26 24.30 8.33
CA LEU A 101 -1.54 23.11 8.81
C LEU A 101 -0.99 22.27 7.68
N ILE A 102 -1.75 22.10 6.59
CA ILE A 102 -1.27 21.37 5.41
C ILE A 102 -0.08 22.11 4.79
N ALA A 103 -0.18 23.43 4.61
CA ALA A 103 0.89 24.23 4.04
C ALA A 103 2.17 24.17 4.90
N ASP A 104 2.04 24.27 6.23
CA ASP A 104 3.16 24.15 7.15
C ASP A 104 3.80 22.75 7.09
N ALA A 105 2.99 21.70 7.07
CA ALA A 105 3.48 20.33 6.92
C ALA A 105 4.17 20.10 5.55
N GLU A 106 3.64 20.68 4.48
CA GLU A 106 4.26 20.60 3.17
C GLU A 106 5.61 21.31 3.12
N ALA A 107 5.75 22.43 3.79
CA ALA A 107 6.99 23.17 3.88
C ALA A 107 8.03 22.40 4.72
N GLU A 108 7.64 21.89 5.88
CA GLU A 108 8.52 21.09 6.76
C GLU A 108 9.02 19.82 6.10
N PHE A 109 8.13 19.09 5.42
CA PHE A 109 8.45 17.84 4.73
C PHE A 109 8.62 18.04 3.22
N ALA A 110 9.11 19.19 2.78
CA ALA A 110 9.35 19.46 1.37
C ALA A 110 10.35 18.46 0.77
N ASN A 111 11.40 18.13 1.51
CA ASN A 111 12.41 17.15 1.17
C ASN A 111 12.41 15.98 2.18
N MET A 112 12.37 14.75 1.66
CA MET A 112 12.39 13.52 2.47
C MET A 112 13.72 12.77 2.39
N GLU A 113 14.76 13.38 1.84
CA GLU A 113 16.03 12.71 1.56
C GLU A 113 16.71 12.23 2.83
N ASP A 114 16.81 13.09 3.84
CA ASP A 114 17.34 12.74 5.16
C ASP A 114 16.58 11.58 5.82
N ILE A 115 15.25 11.59 5.71
CA ILE A 115 14.39 10.54 6.26
C ILE A 115 14.62 9.23 5.50
N ASN A 116 14.71 9.29 4.19
CA ASN A 116 14.99 8.13 3.35
C ASN A 116 16.36 7.52 3.67
N GLU A 117 17.41 8.32 3.88
CA GLU A 117 18.73 7.85 4.27
C GLU A 117 18.71 7.20 5.66
N GLN A 118 18.04 7.81 6.63
CA GLN A 118 17.90 7.26 7.97
C GLN A 118 17.15 5.93 7.94
N LEU A 119 16.07 5.81 7.17
CA LEU A 119 15.32 4.58 6.98
C LEU A 119 16.20 3.49 6.35
N LYS A 120 16.90 3.78 5.25
CA LYS A 120 17.83 2.83 4.62
C LYS A 120 18.87 2.32 5.62
N SER A 121 19.46 3.22 6.41
CA SER A 121 20.43 2.87 7.44
C SER A 121 19.81 1.99 8.53
N ALA A 122 18.61 2.32 8.98
CA ALA A 122 17.88 1.54 10.00
C ALA A 122 17.55 0.14 9.50
N PHE A 123 17.01 0.00 8.29
CA PHE A 123 16.68 -1.29 7.70
C PHE A 123 17.91 -2.12 7.37
N SER A 124 19.01 -1.51 6.94
CA SER A 124 20.29 -2.21 6.74
C SER A 124 20.78 -2.82 8.07
N ARG A 125 20.70 -2.09 9.17
CA ARG A 125 21.05 -2.62 10.51
C ARG A 125 20.09 -3.72 10.94
N LEU A 126 18.78 -3.55 10.72
CA LEU A 126 17.77 -4.56 11.03
C LEU A 126 18.06 -5.87 10.28
N ASN A 127 18.33 -5.78 8.97
CA ASN A 127 18.68 -6.95 8.15
C ASN A 127 19.97 -7.64 8.61
N SER A 128 20.94 -6.88 9.15
CA SER A 128 22.17 -7.47 9.70
C SER A 128 21.91 -8.21 11.02
N TRP A 129 20.92 -7.80 11.81
CA TRP A 129 20.58 -8.44 13.07
C TRP A 129 19.60 -9.59 12.91
N ILE A 130 18.70 -9.49 11.93
CA ILE A 130 17.66 -10.48 11.64
C ILE A 130 17.65 -10.77 10.13
N PRO A 131 18.60 -11.59 9.64
CA PRO A 131 18.73 -11.88 8.20
C PRO A 131 17.49 -12.57 7.60
N GLU A 132 16.66 -13.18 8.45
CA GLU A 132 15.44 -13.88 8.03
C GLU A 132 14.28 -12.90 7.69
N LEU A 133 14.40 -11.63 8.05
CA LEU A 133 13.46 -10.57 7.72
C LEU A 133 13.78 -10.02 6.32
N GLN A 134 13.70 -10.88 5.31
CA GLN A 134 13.76 -10.44 3.92
C GLN A 134 12.42 -9.81 3.56
N GLN A 135 12.45 -8.52 3.29
CA GLN A 135 11.31 -7.76 2.77
C GLN A 135 11.27 -7.83 1.25
#